data_00d2e2a1e6fc38576ea81fb4908be9c3
#
_entry.id   00d2e2a1e6fc38576ea81fb4908be9c3
#
_cell.length_a   1.000
_cell.length_b   1.000
_cell.length_c   1.000
_cell.angle_alpha   90.00
_cell.angle_beta   90.00
_cell.angle_gamma   90.00
#
_symmetry.space_group_name_H-M   'P 1'
#
loop_
_entity.id
_entity.type
_entity.pdbx_description
1 polymer ?
#
loop_
_entity_poly.entity_id
_entity_poly.type
_entity_poly.pdbx_seq_one_letter_code
_entity_poly.pdbx_strand_id
1 'polypeptide(L)'
;MVGAGPYLISDLDKKNHRRSFSERYDSGLKTLIPLRPWAKFSSNPVDDAGLLSFATFSWLTPLMIKGYRGTLTGDTLPPLSHLDRSGPNARRFRFLWEEEIARVGPEKASVRRVIWRFQKTRILMDIVANFICIIMAAIGPTVLLHKILEHTEKSSSNFLIGIGLCFALFLTEFTKVAFWALAWAINYRTGIRLRVAISTVVFENLVSFKALTHISVGEVINILSSDGYSLFEATLFCPLPATVPILIMACSVYSCAILGSTALIGTFVYVAFIPIQMFMAKLNSGFRRSAISVTDRRVQIMNEILTCIKLIKMYAWEESFTQTIQAIRTMEKKLLEKAGYVQSGNSSLTPIVSTVAIVLTFIVHTLLKQELTAPVAFSVIAMFNVMKFSIAILPFSVKSAAEANVSLMRLKKILLNQSLPTYITPLEDKDKALVVENATFSWECEISRKNSQENVLPDRKELSRGLSQKFLQPPESEDTKPSSPLVLHNINITLQKGKVLGICGNVGSGKSSLISALLGQMWLHDGTVGINGTVAYVSQQAWIFHGNVRENILFGEIYDDER
;
A
#
# COMPACT_ATOMS: atom_id res chain seq x y z
N MET A 1 21.58 -8.87 23.44
CA MET A 1 20.81 -10.09 23.69
C MET A 1 19.87 -10.32 22.52
N VAL A 2 19.95 -11.28 21.74
CA VAL A 2 20.43 -12.56 21.84
C VAL A 2 19.72 -13.56 21.02
N GLY A 3 20.37 -14.41 20.49
CA GLY A 3 19.98 -15.64 19.87
C GLY A 3 18.76 -16.33 20.45
N ALA A 4 17.66 -16.15 19.74
CA ALA A 4 16.67 -17.19 19.62
C ALA A 4 16.89 -17.77 18.22
N GLY A 5 17.63 -18.87 18.20
CA GLY A 5 18.03 -19.56 16.99
C GLY A 5 16.83 -20.04 16.16
N PRO A 6 17.06 -20.38 14.89
CA PRO A 6 16.06 -20.76 13.92
C PRO A 6 15.29 -22.06 14.25
N TYR A 7 15.60 -22.71 15.37
CA TYR A 7 15.06 -24.04 15.70
C TYR A 7 13.71 -24.04 16.43
N LEU A 8 13.26 -22.92 17.00
CA LEU A 8 11.95 -22.84 17.68
C LEU A 8 10.77 -22.54 16.75
N ILE A 9 11.05 -22.13 15.51
CA ILE A 9 10.02 -21.79 14.50
C ILE A 9 9.47 -23.06 13.84
N SER A 10 10.28 -24.13 13.69
CA SER A 10 9.88 -25.33 12.96
C SER A 10 8.84 -26.20 13.69
N ASP A 11 8.83 -26.21 15.01
CA ASP A 11 7.94 -27.10 15.79
C ASP A 11 6.55 -26.48 16.05
N LEU A 12 6.46 -25.17 16.15
CA LEU A 12 5.18 -24.46 16.26
C LEU A 12 4.41 -24.45 14.93
N ASP A 13 5.13 -24.37 13.80
CA ASP A 13 4.50 -24.40 12.48
C ASP A 13 4.11 -25.81 12.04
N LYS A 14 4.84 -26.86 12.44
CA LYS A 14 4.43 -28.25 12.22
C LYS A 14 3.17 -28.62 13.00
N LYS A 15 2.96 -28.08 14.21
CA LYS A 15 1.69 -28.22 14.96
C LYS A 15 0.53 -27.51 14.28
N ASN A 16 0.77 -26.36 13.63
CA ASN A 16 -0.27 -25.63 12.90
C ASN A 16 -0.66 -26.28 11.56
N HIS A 17 0.22 -27.06 10.93
CA HIS A 17 -0.10 -27.78 9.69
C HIS A 17 -1.02 -29.00 9.90
N ARG A 18 -1.12 -29.52 11.14
CA ARG A 18 -1.99 -30.65 11.50
C ARG A 18 -3.35 -30.25 12.08
N ARG A 19 -3.65 -28.95 12.21
CA ARG A 19 -4.99 -28.51 12.62
C ARG A 19 -5.98 -28.80 11.51
N SER A 20 -7.12 -29.37 11.89
CA SER A 20 -8.20 -29.72 10.95
C SER A 20 -8.67 -28.48 10.20
N PHE A 21 -9.21 -28.66 9.00
CA PHE A 21 -9.75 -27.58 8.19
C PHE A 21 -10.81 -26.75 8.95
N SER A 22 -11.58 -27.37 9.85
CA SER A 22 -12.57 -26.72 10.71
C SER A 22 -11.93 -25.80 11.76
N GLU A 23 -10.79 -26.14 12.37
CA GLU A 23 -10.10 -25.27 13.34
C GLU A 23 -9.43 -24.06 12.69
N ARG A 24 -8.94 -24.20 11.44
CA ARG A 24 -8.45 -23.06 10.65
C ARG A 24 -9.59 -22.14 10.24
N TYR A 25 -10.74 -22.72 9.94
CA TYR A 25 -11.94 -22.00 9.52
C TYR A 25 -12.58 -21.25 10.69
N ASP A 26 -12.64 -21.86 11.86
CA ASP A 26 -13.21 -21.28 13.09
C ASP A 26 -12.49 -20.00 13.54
N SER A 27 -11.16 -19.99 13.53
CA SER A 27 -10.40 -18.80 13.86
C SER A 27 -10.54 -17.70 12.79
N GLY A 28 -10.71 -18.06 11.53
CA GLY A 28 -10.92 -17.14 10.41
C GLY A 28 -12.32 -16.52 10.39
N LEU A 29 -13.36 -17.32 10.54
CA LEU A 29 -14.77 -16.90 10.50
C LEU A 29 -15.14 -16.01 11.68
N LYS A 30 -14.70 -16.33 12.90
CA LYS A 30 -14.94 -15.52 14.11
C LYS A 30 -14.40 -14.08 13.99
N THR A 31 -13.39 -13.87 13.16
CA THR A 31 -12.84 -12.53 12.92
C THR A 31 -13.48 -11.78 11.76
N LEU A 32 -14.23 -12.49 10.91
CA LEU A 32 -14.92 -11.93 9.75
C LEU A 32 -16.35 -11.53 10.08
N ILE A 33 -17.08 -12.43 10.75
CA ILE A 33 -18.46 -12.21 11.16
C ILE A 33 -18.57 -12.61 12.63
N PRO A 34 -18.49 -11.67 13.57
CA PRO A 34 -18.61 -11.96 14.99
C PRO A 34 -20.10 -12.24 15.33
N LEU A 35 -20.54 -13.46 15.11
CA LEU A 35 -21.91 -13.89 15.46
C LEU A 35 -22.15 -13.91 16.98
N ARG A 36 -21.09 -14.04 17.77
CA ARG A 36 -21.15 -13.96 19.23
C ARG A 36 -20.03 -13.05 19.73
N PRO A 37 -20.28 -12.22 20.77
CA PRO A 37 -19.20 -11.50 21.42
C PRO A 37 -18.18 -12.51 21.93
N TRP A 38 -16.91 -12.28 21.65
CA TRP A 38 -15.81 -13.04 22.22
C TRP A 38 -15.83 -12.86 23.72
N ALA A 39 -15.52 -13.95 24.44
CA ALA A 39 -15.58 -13.99 25.88
C ALA A 39 -15.06 -12.71 26.56
N LYS A 40 -15.68 -12.34 27.65
CA LYS A 40 -15.60 -11.14 28.50
C LYS A 40 -14.21 -10.54 28.84
N PHE A 41 -13.13 -10.88 28.15
CA PHE A 41 -11.75 -10.54 28.50
C PHE A 41 -10.90 -9.95 27.36
N SER A 42 -11.49 -9.57 26.24
CA SER A 42 -10.74 -8.82 25.24
C SER A 42 -10.73 -7.35 25.63
N SER A 43 -9.54 -6.80 25.80
CA SER A 43 -9.36 -5.37 26.10
C SER A 43 -9.69 -4.45 24.90
N ASN A 44 -9.97 -5.03 23.73
CA ASN A 44 -10.27 -4.28 22.51
C ASN A 44 -11.78 -4.37 22.17
N PRO A 45 -12.51 -3.25 22.08
CA PRO A 45 -13.93 -3.22 21.76
C PRO A 45 -14.33 -3.89 20.45
N VAL A 46 -13.41 -3.97 19.48
CA VAL A 46 -13.67 -4.63 18.17
C VAL A 46 -13.83 -6.14 18.34
N ASP A 47 -13.08 -6.74 19.25
CA ASP A 47 -13.12 -8.20 19.47
C ASP A 47 -14.36 -8.63 20.26
N ASP A 48 -14.93 -7.70 21.06
CA ASP A 48 -16.17 -7.91 21.83
C ASP A 48 -17.43 -7.49 21.04
N ALA A 49 -17.25 -6.88 19.86
CA ALA A 49 -18.39 -6.43 19.03
C ALA A 49 -19.15 -7.62 18.45
N GLY A 50 -20.47 -7.67 18.66
CA GLY A 50 -21.36 -8.58 17.93
C GLY A 50 -21.57 -8.10 16.47
N LEU A 51 -22.24 -8.92 15.64
CA LEU A 51 -22.40 -8.65 14.20
C LEU A 51 -22.98 -7.27 13.90
N LEU A 52 -24.08 -6.89 14.57
CA LEU A 52 -24.72 -5.58 14.38
C LEU A 52 -23.82 -4.44 14.84
N SER A 53 -23.16 -4.58 15.99
CA SER A 53 -22.23 -3.59 16.53
C SER A 53 -21.03 -3.41 15.59
N PHE A 54 -20.53 -4.49 15.00
CA PHE A 54 -19.43 -4.47 14.05
C PHE A 54 -19.85 -3.79 12.72
N ALA A 55 -21.01 -4.17 12.16
CA ALA A 55 -21.52 -3.61 10.90
C ALA A 55 -21.93 -2.13 11.02
N THR A 56 -22.48 -1.71 12.16
CA THR A 56 -22.91 -0.32 12.39
C THR A 56 -21.83 0.58 13.00
N PHE A 57 -20.64 0.03 13.27
CA PHE A 57 -19.54 0.72 13.98
C PHE A 57 -19.92 1.24 15.37
N SER A 58 -20.98 0.72 16.00
CA SER A 58 -21.42 1.19 17.32
C SER A 58 -20.42 0.90 18.44
N TRP A 59 -19.53 -0.09 18.27
CA TRP A 59 -18.38 -0.32 19.15
C TRP A 59 -17.41 0.86 19.24
N LEU A 60 -17.41 1.75 18.23
CA LEU A 60 -16.56 2.93 18.20
C LEU A 60 -17.15 4.11 18.97
N THR A 61 -18.48 4.11 19.26
CA THR A 61 -19.18 5.22 19.92
C THR A 61 -18.54 5.68 21.23
N PRO A 62 -18.12 4.80 22.17
CA PRO A 62 -17.46 5.23 23.40
C PRO A 62 -16.14 5.99 23.13
N LEU A 63 -15.40 5.60 22.10
CA LEU A 63 -14.16 6.25 21.71
C LEU A 63 -14.43 7.63 21.07
N MET A 64 -15.48 7.73 20.25
CA MET A 64 -15.93 8.99 19.65
C MET A 64 -16.35 9.99 20.72
N ILE A 65 -17.07 9.53 21.76
CA ILE A 65 -17.46 10.40 22.89
C ILE A 65 -16.25 10.88 23.68
N LYS A 66 -15.23 10.02 23.90
CA LYS A 66 -13.96 10.45 24.51
C LYS A 66 -13.24 11.48 23.65
N GLY A 67 -13.21 11.29 22.33
CA GLY A 67 -12.66 12.27 21.40
C GLY A 67 -13.37 13.62 21.45
N TYR A 68 -14.71 13.61 21.45
CA TYR A 68 -15.54 14.81 21.58
C TYR A 68 -15.27 15.58 22.89
N ARG A 69 -15.07 14.86 23.99
CA ARG A 69 -14.73 15.46 25.30
C ARG A 69 -13.27 15.94 25.41
N GLY A 70 -12.45 15.78 24.37
CA GLY A 70 -11.04 16.16 24.38
C GLY A 70 -10.13 15.31 25.28
N THR A 71 -10.61 14.16 25.75
CA THR A 71 -9.87 13.26 26.65
C THR A 71 -9.18 12.11 25.92
N LEU A 72 -9.10 12.17 24.59
CA LEU A 72 -8.45 11.14 23.78
C LEU A 72 -6.95 11.42 23.68
N THR A 73 -6.17 10.62 24.41
CA THR A 73 -4.71 10.61 24.34
C THR A 73 -4.22 9.24 23.86
N GLY A 74 -2.94 9.13 23.50
CA GLY A 74 -2.35 7.86 23.08
C GLY A 74 -2.58 6.72 24.07
N ASP A 75 -2.50 7.02 25.37
CA ASP A 75 -2.67 6.06 26.47
C ASP A 75 -4.13 5.64 26.69
N THR A 76 -5.10 6.45 26.24
CA THR A 76 -6.53 6.17 26.36
C THR A 76 -7.08 5.35 25.20
N LEU A 77 -6.26 5.09 24.16
CA LEU A 77 -6.62 4.21 23.06
C LEU A 77 -6.68 2.75 23.55
N PRO A 78 -7.67 1.98 23.09
CA PRO A 78 -7.72 0.56 23.44
C PRO A 78 -6.50 -0.18 22.88
N PRO A 79 -5.96 -1.17 23.61
CA PRO A 79 -4.84 -1.96 23.14
C PRO A 79 -5.20 -2.71 21.86
N LEU A 80 -4.19 -2.98 21.03
CA LEU A 80 -4.37 -3.62 19.74
C LEU A 80 -4.91 -5.04 19.87
N SER A 81 -5.88 -5.39 19.02
CA SER A 81 -6.41 -6.77 18.92
C SER A 81 -5.27 -7.76 18.66
N HIS A 82 -5.30 -8.91 19.33
CA HIS A 82 -4.32 -9.99 19.14
C HIS A 82 -4.20 -10.42 17.66
N LEU A 83 -5.30 -10.37 16.91
CA LEU A 83 -5.37 -10.78 15.50
C LEU A 83 -4.82 -9.73 14.53
N ASP A 84 -4.72 -8.48 14.98
CA ASP A 84 -4.23 -7.36 14.17
C ASP A 84 -2.78 -7.00 14.50
N ARG A 85 -2.15 -7.71 15.45
CA ARG A 85 -0.73 -7.52 15.81
C ARG A 85 0.20 -7.80 14.63
N SER A 86 1.31 -7.08 14.61
CA SER A 86 2.32 -7.15 13.56
C SER A 86 2.96 -8.54 13.44
N GLY A 87 3.44 -9.10 14.56
CA GLY A 87 4.20 -10.35 14.56
C GLY A 87 3.48 -11.56 13.94
N PRO A 88 2.24 -11.91 14.35
CA PRO A 88 1.51 -13.01 13.71
C PRO A 88 1.24 -12.81 12.23
N ASN A 89 0.90 -11.58 11.81
CA ASN A 89 0.62 -11.25 10.42
C ASN A 89 1.89 -11.28 9.56
N ALA A 90 3.01 -10.75 10.05
CA ALA A 90 4.29 -10.78 9.37
C ALA A 90 4.82 -12.21 9.18
N ARG A 91 4.76 -13.05 10.24
CA ARG A 91 5.15 -14.48 10.15
C ARG A 91 4.34 -15.22 9.11
N ARG A 92 3.01 -15.03 9.08
CA ARG A 92 2.15 -15.65 8.09
C ARG A 92 2.46 -15.17 6.67
N PHE A 93 2.72 -13.88 6.47
CA PHE A 93 3.08 -13.33 5.15
C PHE A 93 4.42 -13.87 4.68
N ARG A 94 5.43 -13.91 5.55
CA ARG A 94 6.76 -14.48 5.25
C ARG A 94 6.67 -15.95 4.87
N PHE A 95 5.96 -16.76 5.63
CA PHE A 95 5.75 -18.18 5.32
C PHE A 95 5.15 -18.38 3.92
N LEU A 96 4.12 -17.60 3.56
CA LEU A 96 3.49 -17.67 2.24
C LEU A 96 4.43 -17.19 1.13
N TRP A 97 5.30 -16.23 1.42
CA TRP A 97 6.30 -15.74 0.47
C TRP A 97 7.40 -16.78 0.22
N GLU A 98 7.93 -17.40 1.26
CA GLU A 98 8.92 -18.47 1.17
C GLU A 98 8.35 -19.70 0.43
N GLU A 99 7.11 -20.08 0.72
CA GLU A 99 6.42 -21.16 0.00
C GLU A 99 6.23 -20.82 -1.49
N GLU A 100 5.92 -19.57 -1.82
CA GLU A 100 5.79 -19.13 -3.22
C GLU A 100 7.14 -19.17 -3.95
N ILE A 101 8.23 -18.75 -3.30
CA ILE A 101 9.59 -18.85 -3.85
C ILE A 101 9.98 -20.32 -4.05
N ALA A 102 9.73 -21.18 -3.09
CA ALA A 102 10.04 -22.61 -3.18
C ALA A 102 9.28 -23.30 -4.32
N ARG A 103 8.04 -22.84 -4.62
CA ARG A 103 7.19 -23.44 -5.65
C ARG A 103 7.56 -23.02 -7.08
N VAL A 104 7.90 -21.77 -7.32
CA VAL A 104 7.98 -21.18 -8.67
C VAL A 104 9.35 -20.61 -8.98
N GLY A 105 10.24 -20.53 -7.98
CA GLY A 105 11.53 -19.88 -8.07
C GLY A 105 11.44 -18.36 -7.83
N PRO A 106 12.57 -17.71 -7.47
CA PRO A 106 12.61 -16.30 -7.07
C PRO A 106 12.20 -15.35 -8.20
N GLU A 107 12.59 -15.61 -9.44
CA GLU A 107 12.28 -14.74 -10.57
C GLU A 107 10.80 -14.70 -10.90
N LYS A 108 10.13 -15.86 -10.90
CA LYS A 108 8.71 -16.01 -11.25
C LYS A 108 7.76 -15.85 -10.06
N ALA A 109 8.27 -15.68 -8.84
CA ALA A 109 7.48 -15.46 -7.64
C ALA A 109 6.65 -14.17 -7.76
N SER A 110 5.35 -14.25 -7.38
CA SER A 110 4.41 -13.14 -7.50
C SER A 110 3.84 -12.72 -6.16
N VAL A 111 4.18 -11.51 -5.72
CA VAL A 111 3.65 -10.92 -4.48
C VAL A 111 2.12 -10.80 -4.53
N ARG A 112 1.51 -10.56 -5.71
CA ARG A 112 0.04 -10.56 -5.87
C ARG A 112 -0.59 -11.89 -5.45
N ARG A 113 0.04 -13.01 -5.81
CA ARG A 113 -0.44 -14.35 -5.46
C ARG A 113 -0.35 -14.61 -3.97
N VAL A 114 0.72 -14.13 -3.34
CA VAL A 114 0.89 -14.19 -1.88
C VAL A 114 -0.16 -13.38 -1.16
N ILE A 115 -0.42 -12.13 -1.57
CA ILE A 115 -1.46 -11.27 -0.98
C ILE A 115 -2.85 -11.91 -1.13
N TRP A 116 -3.15 -12.45 -2.30
CA TRP A 116 -4.41 -13.16 -2.52
C TRP A 116 -4.56 -14.35 -1.55
N ARG A 117 -3.53 -15.18 -1.40
CA ARG A 117 -3.53 -16.32 -0.46
C ARG A 117 -3.60 -15.88 1.00
N PHE A 118 -2.94 -14.78 1.34
CA PHE A 118 -2.94 -14.21 2.68
C PHE A 118 -4.32 -13.72 3.12
N GLN A 119 -5.12 -13.15 2.21
CA GLN A 119 -6.41 -12.53 2.50
C GLN A 119 -7.62 -13.19 1.80
N LYS A 120 -7.43 -14.34 1.15
CA LYS A 120 -8.45 -15.00 0.29
C LYS A 120 -9.84 -15.06 0.92
N THR A 121 -9.95 -15.54 2.16
CA THR A 121 -11.25 -15.69 2.84
C THR A 121 -11.95 -14.35 3.05
N ARG A 122 -11.19 -13.30 3.41
CA ARG A 122 -11.74 -11.97 3.67
C ARG A 122 -12.20 -11.28 2.39
N ILE A 123 -11.41 -11.38 1.33
CA ILE A 123 -11.76 -10.84 0.01
C ILE A 123 -13.03 -11.54 -0.51
N LEU A 124 -13.13 -12.86 -0.32
CA LEU A 124 -14.33 -13.60 -0.73
C LEU A 124 -15.57 -13.18 0.05
N MET A 125 -15.46 -13.00 1.37
CA MET A 125 -16.56 -12.54 2.21
C MET A 125 -16.99 -11.11 1.86
N ASP A 126 -16.03 -10.23 1.53
CA ASP A 126 -16.34 -8.88 1.06
C ASP A 126 -17.09 -8.91 -0.29
N ILE A 127 -16.66 -9.74 -1.23
CA ILE A 127 -17.37 -9.91 -2.52
C ILE A 127 -18.81 -10.38 -2.27
N VAL A 128 -19.02 -11.34 -1.36
CA VAL A 128 -20.38 -11.83 -1.01
C VAL A 128 -21.20 -10.72 -0.37
N ALA A 129 -20.63 -9.95 0.58
CA ALA A 129 -21.33 -8.83 1.21
C ALA A 129 -21.72 -7.74 0.19
N ASN A 130 -20.80 -7.39 -0.71
CA ASN A 130 -21.07 -6.45 -1.79
C ASN A 130 -22.13 -6.99 -2.76
N PHE A 131 -22.12 -8.29 -3.06
CA PHE A 131 -23.12 -8.92 -3.93
C PHE A 131 -24.52 -8.84 -3.31
N ILE A 132 -24.68 -9.14 -2.01
CA ILE A 132 -25.94 -8.99 -1.28
C ILE A 132 -26.39 -7.52 -1.28
N CYS A 133 -25.46 -6.58 -1.03
CA CYS A 133 -25.73 -5.14 -1.07
C CYS A 133 -26.29 -4.72 -2.44
N ILE A 134 -25.72 -5.20 -3.54
CA ILE A 134 -26.18 -4.88 -4.91
C ILE A 134 -27.55 -5.49 -5.20
N ILE A 135 -27.82 -6.72 -4.80
CA ILE A 135 -29.13 -7.34 -4.95
C ILE A 135 -30.20 -6.51 -4.22
N MET A 136 -29.92 -6.12 -2.96
CA MET A 136 -30.85 -5.30 -2.19
C MET A 136 -31.03 -3.90 -2.79
N ALA A 137 -29.96 -3.29 -3.30
CA ALA A 137 -29.99 -2.01 -4.01
C ALA A 137 -30.80 -2.08 -5.31
N ALA A 138 -30.83 -3.22 -5.98
CA ALA A 138 -31.64 -3.43 -7.18
C ALA A 138 -33.11 -3.71 -6.84
N ILE A 139 -33.40 -4.54 -5.83
CA ILE A 139 -34.77 -4.94 -5.48
C ILE A 139 -35.54 -3.79 -4.82
N GLY A 140 -34.98 -3.10 -3.84
CA GLY A 140 -35.65 -2.07 -3.05
C GLY A 140 -36.22 -0.94 -3.92
N PRO A 141 -35.35 -0.07 -4.47
CA PRO A 141 -35.82 1.11 -5.21
C PRO A 141 -36.40 0.80 -6.59
N THR A 142 -36.18 -0.39 -7.16
CA THR A 142 -36.70 -0.72 -8.48
C THR A 142 -38.01 -1.53 -8.41
N VAL A 143 -37.94 -2.73 -7.80
CA VAL A 143 -39.11 -3.65 -7.80
C VAL A 143 -40.16 -3.23 -6.78
N LEU A 144 -39.73 -2.93 -5.54
CA LEU A 144 -40.69 -2.60 -4.48
C LEU A 144 -41.30 -1.24 -4.69
N LEU A 145 -40.53 -0.25 -5.14
CA LEU A 145 -41.09 1.08 -5.47
C LEU A 145 -42.10 1.00 -6.62
N HIS A 146 -41.79 0.20 -7.65
CA HIS A 146 -42.75 -0.05 -8.75
C HIS A 146 -44.08 -0.62 -8.23
N LYS A 147 -44.01 -1.66 -7.39
CA LYS A 147 -45.22 -2.27 -6.82
C LYS A 147 -45.97 -1.33 -5.87
N ILE A 148 -45.29 -0.47 -5.12
CA ILE A 148 -45.91 0.52 -4.26
C ILE A 148 -46.70 1.52 -5.10
N LEU A 149 -46.10 2.05 -6.18
CA LEU A 149 -46.74 3.01 -7.06
C LEU A 149 -47.93 2.39 -7.81
N GLU A 150 -47.78 1.18 -8.35
CA GLU A 150 -48.86 0.43 -8.98
C GLU A 150 -50.03 0.16 -8.01
N HIS A 151 -49.70 -0.16 -6.73
CA HIS A 151 -50.71 -0.37 -5.70
C HIS A 151 -51.44 0.91 -5.36
N THR A 152 -50.78 2.07 -5.40
CA THR A 152 -51.37 3.37 -5.11
C THR A 152 -52.29 3.85 -6.25
N GLU A 153 -52.00 3.48 -7.51
CA GLU A 153 -52.87 3.82 -8.66
C GLU A 153 -54.16 3.00 -8.70
N LYS A 154 -54.20 1.80 -8.08
CA LYS A 154 -55.39 0.93 -8.05
C LYS A 154 -56.44 1.49 -7.08
N SER A 155 -57.63 1.75 -7.59
CA SER A 155 -58.76 2.36 -6.86
C SER A 155 -59.27 1.53 -5.67
N SER A 156 -58.96 0.22 -5.59
CA SER A 156 -59.36 -0.68 -4.49
C SER A 156 -58.15 -1.27 -3.79
N SER A 157 -57.25 -0.45 -3.27
CA SER A 157 -56.02 -0.91 -2.63
C SER A 157 -56.28 -1.31 -1.17
N ASN A 158 -55.85 -2.53 -0.79
CA ASN A 158 -55.85 -2.96 0.61
C ASN A 158 -54.76 -2.23 1.39
N PHE A 159 -55.12 -1.42 2.37
CA PHE A 159 -54.21 -0.63 3.22
C PHE A 159 -53.09 -1.48 3.88
N LEU A 160 -53.41 -2.70 4.32
CA LEU A 160 -52.44 -3.62 4.92
C LEU A 160 -51.33 -4.05 3.94
N ILE A 161 -51.68 -4.26 2.66
CA ILE A 161 -50.68 -4.63 1.64
C ILE A 161 -49.75 -3.44 1.38
N GLY A 162 -50.27 -2.22 1.35
CA GLY A 162 -49.48 -0.99 1.20
C GLY A 162 -48.45 -0.82 2.33
N ILE A 163 -48.88 -1.00 3.59
CA ILE A 163 -47.98 -0.98 4.75
C ILE A 163 -46.90 -2.09 4.64
N GLY A 164 -47.30 -3.31 4.24
CA GLY A 164 -46.36 -4.43 4.04
C GLY A 164 -45.28 -4.13 3.00
N LEU A 165 -45.65 -3.52 1.87
CA LEU A 165 -44.72 -3.09 0.83
C LEU A 165 -43.77 -1.99 1.30
N CYS A 166 -44.25 -0.99 2.06
CA CYS A 166 -43.42 0.05 2.65
C CYS A 166 -42.43 -0.54 3.67
N PHE A 167 -42.89 -1.48 4.50
CA PHE A 167 -42.00 -2.18 5.43
C PHE A 167 -40.95 -3.04 4.72
N ALA A 168 -41.33 -3.73 3.65
CA ALA A 168 -40.38 -4.48 2.80
C ALA A 168 -39.34 -3.55 2.17
N LEU A 169 -39.73 -2.36 1.70
CA LEU A 169 -38.80 -1.35 1.17
C LEU A 169 -37.84 -0.88 2.25
N PHE A 170 -38.35 -0.58 3.45
CA PHE A 170 -37.49 -0.21 4.58
C PHE A 170 -36.46 -1.33 4.91
N LEU A 171 -36.92 -2.59 4.93
CA LEU A 171 -36.03 -3.74 5.24
C LEU A 171 -34.93 -3.94 4.19
N THR A 172 -35.28 -3.77 2.89
CA THR A 172 -34.29 -3.88 1.82
C THR A 172 -33.24 -2.76 1.88
N GLU A 173 -33.69 -1.52 2.13
CA GLU A 173 -32.76 -0.37 2.28
C GLU A 173 -31.88 -0.51 3.52
N PHE A 174 -32.45 -0.94 4.66
CA PHE A 174 -31.69 -1.23 5.87
C PHE A 174 -30.64 -2.32 5.64
N THR A 175 -31.04 -3.42 5.00
CA THR A 175 -30.12 -4.54 4.67
C THR A 175 -29.00 -4.08 3.75
N LYS A 176 -29.32 -3.30 2.71
CA LYS A 176 -28.32 -2.69 1.81
C LYS A 176 -27.26 -1.89 2.57
N VAL A 177 -27.70 -0.97 3.45
CA VAL A 177 -26.80 -0.12 4.23
C VAL A 177 -25.96 -0.96 5.20
N ALA A 178 -26.56 -1.96 5.86
CA ALA A 178 -25.87 -2.83 6.80
C ALA A 178 -24.76 -3.66 6.10
N PHE A 179 -25.07 -4.24 4.94
CA PHE A 179 -24.07 -5.01 4.18
C PHE A 179 -22.99 -4.12 3.54
N TRP A 180 -23.34 -2.93 3.12
CA TRP A 180 -22.37 -1.92 2.67
C TRP A 180 -21.40 -1.56 3.79
N ALA A 181 -21.90 -1.25 4.97
CA ALA A 181 -21.07 -0.94 6.13
C ALA A 181 -20.21 -2.14 6.57
N LEU A 182 -20.77 -3.36 6.52
CA LEU A 182 -20.03 -4.59 6.81
C LEU A 182 -18.87 -4.80 5.82
N ALA A 183 -19.09 -4.61 4.52
CA ALA A 183 -18.06 -4.70 3.49
C ALA A 183 -16.90 -3.71 3.77
N TRP A 184 -17.23 -2.46 4.08
CA TRP A 184 -16.21 -1.47 4.47
C TRP A 184 -15.45 -1.87 5.73
N ALA A 185 -16.12 -2.37 6.78
CA ALA A 185 -15.48 -2.81 8.01
C ALA A 185 -14.49 -3.98 7.76
N ILE A 186 -14.88 -4.94 6.93
CA ILE A 186 -14.00 -6.05 6.52
C ILE A 186 -12.80 -5.54 5.73
N ASN A 187 -13.02 -4.66 4.76
CA ASN A 187 -11.98 -4.13 3.89
C ASN A 187 -10.95 -3.27 4.63
N TYR A 188 -11.39 -2.37 5.51
CA TYR A 188 -10.49 -1.58 6.34
C TYR A 188 -9.60 -2.47 7.20
N ARG A 189 -10.17 -3.43 7.89
CA ARG A 189 -9.42 -4.35 8.74
C ARG A 189 -8.46 -5.23 7.93
N THR A 190 -8.86 -5.65 6.75
CA THR A 190 -8.04 -6.43 5.82
C THR A 190 -6.86 -5.62 5.31
N GLY A 191 -7.10 -4.37 4.90
CA GLY A 191 -6.07 -3.45 4.43
C GLY A 191 -5.06 -3.09 5.52
N ILE A 192 -5.51 -2.82 6.74
CA ILE A 192 -4.62 -2.56 7.88
C ILE A 192 -3.70 -3.77 8.14
N ARG A 193 -4.24 -4.99 8.19
CA ARG A 193 -3.44 -6.21 8.40
C ARG A 193 -2.41 -6.42 7.31
N LEU A 194 -2.78 -6.19 6.06
CA LEU A 194 -1.85 -6.29 4.95
C LEU A 194 -0.73 -5.26 5.06
N ARG A 195 -1.08 -4.01 5.32
CA ARG A 195 -0.10 -2.92 5.50
C ARG A 195 0.87 -3.22 6.64
N VAL A 196 0.36 -3.62 7.79
CA VAL A 196 1.17 -3.95 8.97
C VAL A 196 2.08 -5.15 8.69
N ALA A 197 1.57 -6.21 8.06
CA ALA A 197 2.39 -7.38 7.70
C ALA A 197 3.54 -7.01 6.78
N ILE A 198 3.27 -6.26 5.71
CA ILE A 198 4.27 -5.81 4.74
C ILE A 198 5.30 -4.90 5.41
N SER A 199 4.86 -3.89 6.17
CA SER A 199 5.77 -2.97 6.84
C SER A 199 6.71 -3.69 7.80
N THR A 200 6.20 -4.67 8.56
CA THR A 200 7.02 -5.46 9.48
C THR A 200 8.02 -6.34 8.75
N VAL A 201 7.60 -7.04 7.68
CA VAL A 201 8.52 -7.89 6.90
C VAL A 201 9.60 -7.06 6.21
N VAL A 202 9.23 -5.90 5.66
CA VAL A 202 10.22 -4.97 5.07
C VAL A 202 11.19 -4.47 6.13
N PHE A 203 10.70 -4.07 7.29
CA PHE A 203 11.55 -3.62 8.40
C PHE A 203 12.50 -4.73 8.89
N GLU A 204 12.01 -5.94 9.09
CA GLU A 204 12.84 -7.08 9.50
C GLU A 204 13.91 -7.43 8.45
N ASN A 205 13.56 -7.36 7.16
CA ASN A 205 14.55 -7.54 6.09
C ASN A 205 15.60 -6.43 6.10
N LEU A 206 15.21 -5.17 6.30
CA LEU A 206 16.15 -4.05 6.39
C LEU A 206 17.12 -4.19 7.55
N VAL A 207 16.63 -4.62 8.71
CA VAL A 207 17.51 -4.88 9.87
C VAL A 207 18.46 -6.04 9.61
N SER A 208 18.06 -7.01 8.77
CA SER A 208 18.92 -8.13 8.38
C SER A 208 19.94 -7.78 7.30
N PHE A 209 19.74 -6.68 6.56
CA PHE A 209 20.71 -6.23 5.56
C PHE A 209 21.93 -5.60 6.23
N LYS A 210 23.10 -6.16 5.98
CA LYS A 210 24.36 -5.61 6.47
C LYS A 210 24.80 -4.34 5.75
N ALA A 211 24.39 -4.18 4.49
CA ALA A 211 24.64 -2.97 3.70
C ALA A 211 23.47 -2.67 2.76
N LEU A 212 23.09 -1.39 2.67
CA LEU A 212 22.09 -0.87 1.73
C LEU A 212 22.79 -0.41 0.43
N THR A 213 23.41 -1.33 -0.30
CA THR A 213 24.21 -0.98 -1.48
C THR A 213 23.38 -0.57 -2.69
N HIS A 214 22.15 -1.06 -2.82
CA HIS A 214 21.32 -0.85 -4.02
C HIS A 214 19.98 -0.16 -3.75
N ILE A 215 19.68 0.16 -2.50
CA ILE A 215 18.40 0.76 -2.09
C ILE A 215 18.70 2.00 -1.27
N SER A 216 18.22 3.15 -1.71
CA SER A 216 18.36 4.38 -0.93
C SER A 216 17.44 4.37 0.29
N VAL A 217 17.86 5.00 1.37
CA VAL A 217 17.03 5.18 2.58
C VAL A 217 15.69 5.84 2.23
N GLY A 218 15.69 6.80 1.29
CA GLY A 218 14.48 7.45 0.80
C GLY A 218 13.52 6.50 0.09
N GLU A 219 14.04 5.55 -0.70
CA GLU A 219 13.22 4.51 -1.35
C GLU A 219 12.53 3.61 -0.33
N VAL A 220 13.26 3.24 0.72
CA VAL A 220 12.73 2.43 1.82
C VAL A 220 11.61 3.15 2.57
N ILE A 221 11.85 4.40 2.95
CA ILE A 221 10.84 5.24 3.63
C ILE A 221 9.60 5.38 2.75
N ASN A 222 9.77 5.57 1.45
CA ASN A 222 8.66 5.67 0.51
C ASN A 222 7.86 4.38 0.41
N ILE A 223 8.52 3.21 0.41
CA ILE A 223 7.83 1.91 0.39
C ILE A 223 7.04 1.67 1.68
N LEU A 224 7.59 2.02 2.84
CA LEU A 224 6.89 1.87 4.12
C LEU A 224 5.70 2.83 4.27
N SER A 225 5.82 4.05 3.76
CA SER A 225 4.80 5.10 3.89
C SER A 225 3.79 5.09 2.73
N SER A 226 4.23 5.46 1.54
CA SER A 226 3.39 5.70 0.35
C SER A 226 2.93 4.39 -0.30
N ASP A 227 3.85 3.46 -0.55
CA ASP A 227 3.50 2.20 -1.21
C ASP A 227 2.64 1.30 -0.30
N GLY A 228 2.92 1.30 1.01
CA GLY A 228 2.07 0.62 2.00
C GLY A 228 0.65 1.18 2.03
N TYR A 229 0.49 2.50 1.83
CA TYR A 229 -0.82 3.14 1.74
C TYR A 229 -1.54 2.79 0.42
N SER A 230 -0.84 2.77 -0.71
CA SER A 230 -1.41 2.37 -2.00
C SER A 230 -1.93 0.92 -2.00
N LEU A 231 -1.24 0.01 -1.30
CA LEU A 231 -1.71 -1.37 -1.10
C LEU A 231 -2.94 -1.44 -0.20
N PHE A 232 -3.01 -0.59 0.83
CA PHE A 232 -4.20 -0.44 1.66
C PHE A 232 -5.40 0.07 0.85
N GLU A 233 -5.23 1.15 0.06
CA GLU A 233 -6.31 1.67 -0.82
C GLU A 233 -6.77 0.63 -1.84
N ALA A 234 -5.86 -0.13 -2.43
CA ALA A 234 -6.23 -1.19 -3.35
C ALA A 234 -7.08 -2.27 -2.68
N THR A 235 -6.81 -2.61 -1.42
CA THR A 235 -7.64 -3.57 -0.68
C THR A 235 -9.06 -3.04 -0.47
N LEU A 236 -9.24 -1.73 -0.33
CA LEU A 236 -10.57 -1.11 -0.18
C LEU A 236 -11.38 -1.11 -1.48
N PHE A 237 -10.74 -0.82 -2.61
CA PHE A 237 -11.45 -0.55 -3.86
C PHE A 237 -11.41 -1.68 -4.89
N CYS A 238 -10.43 -2.58 -4.86
CA CYS A 238 -10.31 -3.66 -5.84
C CYS A 238 -11.45 -4.69 -5.87
N PRO A 239 -12.17 -4.98 -4.77
CA PRO A 239 -13.31 -5.89 -4.84
C PRO A 239 -14.51 -5.32 -5.59
N LEU A 240 -14.71 -4.00 -5.59
CA LEU A 240 -15.88 -3.33 -6.17
C LEU A 240 -16.05 -3.53 -7.68
N PRO A 241 -15.00 -3.46 -8.53
CA PRO A 241 -15.15 -3.68 -9.97
C PRO A 241 -15.70 -5.05 -10.36
N ALA A 242 -15.55 -6.06 -9.50
CA ALA A 242 -16.08 -7.39 -9.79
C ALA A 242 -17.62 -7.42 -9.78
N THR A 243 -18.25 -6.53 -9.01
CA THR A 243 -19.70 -6.51 -8.82
C THR A 243 -20.42 -5.56 -9.79
N VAL A 244 -19.72 -4.54 -10.32
CA VAL A 244 -20.32 -3.52 -11.21
C VAL A 244 -20.89 -4.09 -12.52
N PRO A 245 -20.21 -4.98 -13.27
CA PRO A 245 -20.77 -5.55 -14.49
C PRO A 245 -22.04 -6.34 -14.23
N ILE A 246 -22.09 -7.06 -13.11
CA ILE A 246 -23.25 -7.86 -12.69
C ILE A 246 -24.44 -6.94 -12.41
N LEU A 247 -24.20 -5.82 -11.72
CA LEU A 247 -25.23 -4.83 -11.46
C LEU A 247 -25.77 -4.20 -12.75
N ILE A 248 -24.88 -3.76 -13.64
CA ILE A 248 -25.27 -3.16 -14.93
C ILE A 248 -26.15 -4.16 -15.72
N MET A 249 -25.74 -5.43 -15.78
CA MET A 249 -26.48 -6.47 -16.47
C MET A 249 -27.85 -6.71 -15.82
N ALA A 250 -27.93 -6.85 -14.51
CA ALA A 250 -29.20 -7.04 -13.78
C ALA A 250 -30.15 -5.86 -13.97
N CYS A 251 -29.65 -4.63 -13.85
CA CYS A 251 -30.41 -3.43 -14.07
C CYS A 251 -30.90 -3.31 -15.53
N SER A 252 -30.05 -3.66 -16.51
CA SER A 252 -30.43 -3.63 -17.92
C SER A 252 -31.52 -4.64 -18.24
N VAL A 253 -31.42 -5.88 -17.74
CA VAL A 253 -32.44 -6.90 -17.93
C VAL A 253 -33.79 -6.46 -17.32
N TYR A 254 -33.76 -5.95 -16.11
CA TYR A 254 -34.96 -5.50 -15.44
C TYR A 254 -35.59 -4.28 -16.13
N SER A 255 -34.78 -3.30 -16.59
CA SER A 255 -35.30 -2.15 -17.33
C SER A 255 -35.94 -2.55 -18.66
N CYS A 256 -35.36 -3.53 -19.36
CA CYS A 256 -35.94 -4.06 -20.59
C CYS A 256 -37.28 -4.80 -20.32
N ALA A 257 -37.42 -5.44 -19.17
CA ALA A 257 -38.65 -6.12 -18.79
C ALA A 257 -39.81 -5.13 -18.52
N ILE A 258 -39.52 -3.92 -17.99
CA ILE A 258 -40.52 -2.92 -17.64
C ILE A 258 -40.79 -1.96 -18.81
N LEU A 259 -39.75 -1.38 -19.40
CA LEU A 259 -39.87 -0.31 -20.41
C LEU A 259 -39.72 -0.84 -21.84
N GLY A 260 -39.41 -2.12 -22.02
CA GLY A 260 -39.09 -2.69 -23.31
C GLY A 260 -37.68 -2.35 -23.81
N SER A 261 -37.42 -2.54 -25.10
CA SER A 261 -36.12 -2.34 -25.73
C SER A 261 -35.57 -0.91 -25.67
N THR A 262 -36.42 0.09 -25.44
CA THR A 262 -36.05 1.51 -25.31
C THR A 262 -35.14 1.77 -24.09
N ALA A 263 -35.24 0.95 -23.05
CA ALA A 263 -34.39 1.02 -21.87
C ALA A 263 -32.88 0.79 -22.17
N LEU A 264 -32.57 0.07 -23.25
CA LEU A 264 -31.18 -0.16 -23.67
C LEU A 264 -30.47 1.14 -24.05
N ILE A 265 -31.18 2.18 -24.45
CA ILE A 265 -30.61 3.48 -24.79
C ILE A 265 -29.94 4.08 -23.56
N GLY A 266 -30.61 4.10 -22.43
CA GLY A 266 -30.05 4.60 -21.17
C GLY A 266 -28.84 3.78 -20.73
N THR A 267 -28.91 2.45 -20.81
CA THR A 267 -27.76 1.57 -20.52
C THR A 267 -26.58 1.83 -21.46
N PHE A 268 -26.86 2.02 -22.76
CA PHE A 268 -25.81 2.36 -23.73
C PHE A 268 -25.12 3.68 -23.39
N VAL A 269 -25.87 4.72 -22.97
CA VAL A 269 -25.31 5.99 -22.52
C VAL A 269 -24.34 5.78 -21.36
N TYR A 270 -24.71 4.96 -20.37
CA TYR A 270 -23.81 4.65 -19.24
C TYR A 270 -22.55 3.91 -19.67
N VAL A 271 -22.69 2.90 -20.54
CA VAL A 271 -21.55 2.12 -21.03
C VAL A 271 -20.62 2.99 -21.89
N ALA A 272 -21.18 3.84 -22.77
CA ALA A 272 -20.40 4.76 -23.60
C ALA A 272 -19.68 5.83 -22.76
N PHE A 273 -20.16 6.10 -21.56
CA PHE A 273 -19.54 7.08 -20.67
C PHE A 273 -18.35 6.55 -19.89
N ILE A 274 -18.26 5.22 -19.67
CA ILE A 274 -17.11 4.61 -18.96
C ILE A 274 -15.76 4.97 -19.61
N PRO A 275 -15.56 4.85 -20.94
CA PRO A 275 -14.32 5.28 -21.59
C PRO A 275 -13.98 6.75 -21.39
N ILE A 276 -15.00 7.62 -21.39
CA ILE A 276 -14.83 9.07 -21.16
C ILE A 276 -14.30 9.31 -19.75
N GLN A 277 -14.90 8.69 -18.75
CA GLN A 277 -14.42 8.77 -17.36
C GLN A 277 -13.00 8.24 -17.20
N MET A 278 -12.67 7.12 -17.84
CA MET A 278 -11.33 6.55 -17.81
C MET A 278 -10.31 7.49 -18.46
N PHE A 279 -10.67 8.13 -19.57
CA PHE A 279 -9.83 9.12 -20.22
C PHE A 279 -9.59 10.34 -19.32
N MET A 280 -10.64 10.89 -18.70
CA MET A 280 -10.53 12.00 -17.74
C MET A 280 -9.68 11.64 -16.53
N ALA A 281 -9.85 10.44 -16.00
CA ALA A 281 -9.03 9.94 -14.88
C ALA A 281 -7.55 9.82 -15.28
N LYS A 282 -7.25 9.33 -16.48
CA LYS A 282 -5.88 9.24 -17.02
C LYS A 282 -5.25 10.62 -17.21
N LEU A 283 -6.02 11.57 -17.74
CA LEU A 283 -5.59 12.95 -17.95
C LEU A 283 -5.28 13.63 -16.60
N ASN A 284 -6.16 13.50 -15.62
CA ASN A 284 -5.96 14.01 -14.26
C ASN A 284 -4.70 13.41 -13.61
N SER A 285 -4.51 12.09 -13.73
CA SER A 285 -3.29 11.40 -13.26
C SER A 285 -2.02 11.93 -13.92
N GLY A 286 -2.07 12.25 -15.21
CA GLY A 286 -0.96 12.86 -15.93
C GLY A 286 -0.55 14.22 -15.37
N PHE A 287 -1.52 15.13 -15.21
CA PHE A 287 -1.26 16.45 -14.64
C PHE A 287 -0.79 16.39 -13.19
N ARG A 288 -1.38 15.50 -12.37
CA ARG A 288 -0.92 15.29 -10.99
C ARG A 288 0.51 14.78 -10.92
N ARG A 289 0.90 13.83 -11.78
CA ARG A 289 2.28 13.31 -11.83
C ARG A 289 3.26 14.41 -12.19
N SER A 290 2.93 15.26 -13.16
CA SER A 290 3.75 16.42 -13.52
C SER A 290 3.83 17.44 -12.37
N ALA A 291 2.74 17.69 -11.66
CA ALA A 291 2.72 18.57 -10.50
C ALA A 291 3.61 18.02 -9.36
N ILE A 292 3.55 16.72 -9.07
CA ILE A 292 4.40 16.08 -8.05
C ILE A 292 5.87 16.27 -8.36
N SER A 293 6.30 16.09 -9.61
CA SER A 293 7.70 16.29 -10.00
C SER A 293 8.19 17.73 -9.73
N VAL A 294 7.33 18.73 -9.94
CA VAL A 294 7.65 20.14 -9.60
C VAL A 294 7.63 20.38 -8.10
N THR A 295 6.70 19.73 -7.37
CA THR A 295 6.66 19.78 -5.91
C THR A 295 7.95 19.20 -5.31
N ASP A 296 8.42 18.05 -5.81
CA ASP A 296 9.65 17.40 -5.34
C ASP A 296 10.86 18.33 -5.52
N ARG A 297 10.96 18.99 -6.67
CA ARG A 297 12.01 19.99 -6.92
C ARG A 297 11.95 21.15 -5.92
N ARG A 298 10.74 21.65 -5.63
CA ARG A 298 10.56 22.72 -4.63
C ARG A 298 10.97 22.27 -3.23
N VAL A 299 10.59 21.06 -2.82
CA VAL A 299 10.94 20.49 -1.52
C VAL A 299 12.45 20.28 -1.42
N GLN A 300 13.10 19.82 -2.48
CA GLN A 300 14.56 19.68 -2.52
C GLN A 300 15.27 21.03 -2.28
N ILE A 301 14.91 22.06 -3.02
CA ILE A 301 15.49 23.42 -2.84
C ILE A 301 15.19 23.95 -1.44
N MET A 302 14.00 23.72 -0.90
CA MET A 302 13.67 24.10 0.47
C MET A 302 14.57 23.41 1.50
N ASN A 303 14.87 22.13 1.33
CA ASN A 303 15.80 21.40 2.19
C ASN A 303 17.23 21.95 2.09
N GLU A 304 17.69 22.31 0.90
CA GLU A 304 18.99 22.96 0.71
C GLU A 304 19.05 24.31 1.45
N ILE A 305 18.00 25.13 1.33
CA ILE A 305 17.88 26.41 2.05
C ILE A 305 17.92 26.19 3.57
N LEU A 306 17.15 25.23 4.08
CA LEU A 306 17.10 24.97 5.52
C LEU A 306 18.45 24.46 6.05
N THR A 307 19.13 23.64 5.28
CA THR A 307 20.46 23.13 5.65
C THR A 307 21.50 24.26 5.71
N CYS A 308 21.42 25.21 4.78
CA CYS A 308 22.37 26.34 4.67
C CYS A 308 21.81 27.65 5.25
N ILE A 309 20.77 27.60 6.08
CA ILE A 309 20.03 28.79 6.52
C ILE A 309 20.92 29.86 7.18
N LYS A 310 21.92 29.44 7.94
CA LYS A 310 22.88 30.36 8.57
C LYS A 310 23.67 31.17 7.55
N LEU A 311 24.17 30.50 6.48
CA LEU A 311 24.91 31.13 5.40
C LEU A 311 24.01 32.12 4.64
N ILE A 312 22.79 31.71 4.31
CA ILE A 312 21.81 32.53 3.59
C ILE A 312 21.51 33.80 4.38
N LYS A 313 21.36 33.71 5.70
CA LYS A 313 21.16 34.84 6.59
C LYS A 313 22.37 35.75 6.67
N MET A 314 23.58 35.18 6.74
CA MET A 314 24.82 35.97 6.82
C MET A 314 25.10 36.77 5.53
N TYR A 315 24.72 36.23 4.36
CA TYR A 315 24.93 36.87 3.06
C TYR A 315 23.70 37.65 2.57
N ALA A 316 22.60 37.67 3.31
CA ALA A 316 21.33 38.33 2.96
C ALA A 316 20.76 37.87 1.60
N TRP A 317 20.83 36.56 1.32
CA TRP A 317 20.36 35.98 0.03
C TRP A 317 18.89 35.55 0.05
N GLU A 318 18.11 35.92 1.06
CA GLU A 318 16.72 35.52 1.23
C GLU A 318 15.85 35.86 0.01
N GLU A 319 16.02 37.07 -0.52
CA GLU A 319 15.21 37.56 -1.62
C GLU A 319 15.42 36.72 -2.88
N SER A 320 16.67 36.38 -3.22
CA SER A 320 17.00 35.54 -4.38
C SER A 320 16.38 34.14 -4.30
N PHE A 321 16.48 33.51 -3.12
CA PHE A 321 15.87 32.19 -2.90
C PHE A 321 14.35 32.28 -2.87
N THR A 322 13.75 33.33 -2.33
CA THR A 322 12.31 33.57 -2.34
C THR A 322 11.79 33.66 -3.76
N GLN A 323 12.44 34.42 -4.65
CA GLN A 323 12.07 34.52 -6.06
C GLN A 323 12.16 33.15 -6.78
N THR A 324 13.20 32.37 -6.49
CA THR A 324 13.37 31.02 -7.04
C THR A 324 12.22 30.10 -6.62
N ILE A 325 11.86 30.08 -5.32
CA ILE A 325 10.75 29.26 -4.82
C ILE A 325 9.42 29.73 -5.40
N GLN A 326 9.18 31.04 -5.50
CA GLN A 326 7.95 31.59 -6.09
C GLN A 326 7.80 31.21 -7.57
N ALA A 327 8.89 31.20 -8.34
CA ALA A 327 8.86 30.76 -9.74
C ALA A 327 8.43 29.29 -9.86
N ILE A 328 9.03 28.41 -9.06
CA ILE A 328 8.67 26.97 -9.03
C ILE A 328 7.22 26.79 -8.55
N ARG A 329 6.81 27.53 -7.51
CA ARG A 329 5.44 27.48 -7.00
C ARG A 329 4.41 27.93 -8.03
N THR A 330 4.73 28.91 -8.84
CA THR A 330 3.87 29.36 -9.93
C THR A 330 3.66 28.28 -10.99
N MET A 331 4.72 27.53 -11.33
CA MET A 331 4.61 26.37 -12.23
C MET A 331 3.77 25.25 -11.61
N GLU A 332 4.02 24.91 -10.35
CA GLU A 332 3.26 23.92 -9.58
C GLU A 332 1.77 24.27 -9.55
N LYS A 333 1.44 25.53 -9.23
CA LYS A 333 0.07 26.06 -9.21
C LYS A 333 -0.65 25.85 -10.53
N LYS A 334 -0.03 26.22 -11.66
CA LYS A 334 -0.63 26.05 -12.99
C LYS A 334 -0.95 24.58 -13.31
N LEU A 335 -0.10 23.64 -12.90
CA LEU A 335 -0.34 22.21 -13.10
C LEU A 335 -1.45 21.68 -12.21
N LEU A 336 -1.48 22.13 -10.94
CA LEU A 336 -2.55 21.78 -10.00
C LEU A 336 -3.90 22.35 -10.42
N GLU A 337 -3.95 23.57 -10.95
CA GLU A 337 -5.15 24.18 -11.52
C GLU A 337 -5.70 23.36 -12.68
N LYS A 338 -4.84 22.94 -13.63
CA LYS A 338 -5.25 22.05 -14.73
C LYS A 338 -5.80 20.73 -14.23
N ALA A 339 -5.13 20.10 -13.26
CA ALA A 339 -5.63 18.88 -12.61
C ALA A 339 -6.98 19.12 -11.92
N GLY A 340 -7.14 20.26 -11.24
CA GLY A 340 -8.37 20.67 -10.58
C GLY A 340 -9.54 20.84 -11.56
N TYR A 341 -9.33 21.51 -12.68
CA TYR A 341 -10.37 21.66 -13.72
C TYR A 341 -10.81 20.31 -14.29
N VAL A 342 -9.85 19.43 -14.61
CA VAL A 342 -10.18 18.08 -15.10
C VAL A 342 -10.95 17.28 -14.06
N GLN A 343 -10.54 17.36 -12.80
CA GLN A 343 -11.22 16.66 -11.71
C GLN A 343 -12.63 17.19 -11.46
N SER A 344 -12.80 18.52 -11.46
CA SER A 344 -14.12 19.16 -11.32
C SER A 344 -15.04 18.79 -12.47
N GLY A 345 -14.53 18.82 -13.72
CA GLY A 345 -15.25 18.37 -14.90
C GLY A 345 -15.72 16.92 -14.76
N ASN A 346 -14.83 16.01 -14.37
CA ASN A 346 -15.17 14.60 -14.17
C ASN A 346 -16.24 14.40 -13.08
N SER A 347 -16.13 15.13 -11.97
CA SER A 347 -17.11 15.07 -10.87
C SER A 347 -18.49 15.61 -11.29
N SER A 348 -18.51 16.66 -12.12
CA SER A 348 -19.77 17.26 -12.63
C SER A 348 -20.43 16.38 -13.70
N LEU A 349 -19.64 15.65 -14.49
CA LEU A 349 -20.16 14.77 -15.53
C LEU A 349 -20.96 13.59 -14.95
N THR A 350 -20.57 13.05 -13.80
CA THR A 350 -21.26 11.89 -13.20
C THR A 350 -22.77 12.10 -12.97
N PRO A 351 -23.27 13.19 -12.35
CA PRO A 351 -24.71 13.45 -12.25
C PRO A 351 -25.36 13.75 -13.59
N ILE A 352 -24.67 14.42 -14.51
CA ILE A 352 -25.18 14.79 -15.83
C ILE A 352 -25.51 13.53 -16.64
N VAL A 353 -24.63 12.51 -16.63
CA VAL A 353 -24.85 11.27 -17.38
C VAL A 353 -26.14 10.58 -16.97
N SER A 354 -26.43 10.52 -15.67
CA SER A 354 -27.67 9.95 -15.16
C SER A 354 -28.89 10.67 -15.76
N THR A 355 -28.87 12.00 -15.72
CA THR A 355 -29.96 12.82 -16.25
C THR A 355 -30.10 12.66 -17.77
N VAL A 356 -28.99 12.67 -18.51
CA VAL A 356 -28.99 12.47 -19.97
C VAL A 356 -29.53 11.08 -20.33
N ALA A 357 -29.11 10.04 -19.63
CA ALA A 357 -29.61 8.68 -19.85
C ALA A 357 -31.14 8.59 -19.65
N ILE A 358 -31.66 9.18 -18.56
CA ILE A 358 -33.09 9.21 -18.26
C ILE A 358 -33.84 9.97 -19.34
N VAL A 359 -33.39 11.19 -19.66
CA VAL A 359 -34.08 12.07 -20.62
C VAL A 359 -34.11 11.45 -22.02
N LEU A 360 -32.97 10.95 -22.52
CA LEU A 360 -32.88 10.29 -23.82
C LEU A 360 -33.80 9.05 -23.89
N THR A 361 -33.79 8.23 -22.84
CA THR A 361 -34.64 7.04 -22.79
C THR A 361 -36.10 7.41 -22.88
N PHE A 362 -36.57 8.43 -22.13
CA PHE A 362 -37.96 8.84 -22.15
C PHE A 362 -38.37 9.56 -23.44
N ILE A 363 -37.51 10.39 -24.02
CA ILE A 363 -37.75 11.01 -25.33
C ILE A 363 -37.98 9.92 -26.40
N VAL A 364 -37.09 8.95 -26.50
CA VAL A 364 -37.25 7.90 -27.51
C VAL A 364 -38.46 7.02 -27.23
N HIS A 365 -38.73 6.70 -25.97
CA HIS A 365 -39.92 5.93 -25.57
C HIS A 365 -41.22 6.64 -26.01
N THR A 366 -41.30 7.95 -25.78
CA THR A 366 -42.46 8.79 -26.19
C THR A 366 -42.55 8.95 -27.71
N LEU A 367 -41.42 9.11 -28.43
CA LEU A 367 -41.39 9.17 -29.89
C LEU A 367 -41.87 7.87 -30.54
N LEU A 368 -41.64 6.74 -29.90
CA LEU A 368 -42.18 5.44 -30.34
C LEU A 368 -43.63 5.22 -29.98
N LYS A 369 -44.31 6.26 -29.44
CA LYS A 369 -45.72 6.25 -29.02
C LYS A 369 -46.06 5.13 -28.02
N GLN A 370 -45.13 4.79 -27.16
CA GLN A 370 -45.35 3.84 -26.07
C GLN A 370 -45.86 4.58 -24.83
N GLU A 371 -46.78 3.95 -24.08
CA GLU A 371 -47.36 4.56 -22.89
C GLU A 371 -46.36 4.61 -21.74
N LEU A 372 -46.13 5.76 -21.17
CA LEU A 372 -45.25 5.98 -20.01
C LEU A 372 -46.13 6.21 -18.77
N THR A 373 -46.28 5.18 -17.94
CA THR A 373 -47.01 5.30 -16.66
C THR A 373 -46.05 5.80 -15.56
N ALA A 374 -46.60 6.43 -14.52
CA ALA A 374 -45.81 6.95 -13.40
C ALA A 374 -45.02 5.87 -12.68
N PRO A 375 -45.55 4.67 -12.37
CA PRO A 375 -44.76 3.59 -11.76
C PRO A 375 -43.56 3.17 -12.59
N VAL A 376 -43.71 3.06 -13.89
CA VAL A 376 -42.62 2.70 -14.82
C VAL A 376 -41.55 3.78 -14.85
N ALA A 377 -41.94 5.06 -14.99
CA ALA A 377 -40.99 6.18 -15.05
C ALA A 377 -40.13 6.29 -13.79
N PHE A 378 -40.75 6.28 -12.61
CA PHE A 378 -40.03 6.41 -11.35
C PHE A 378 -39.13 5.21 -11.06
N SER A 379 -39.54 3.99 -11.43
CA SER A 379 -38.72 2.78 -11.28
C SER A 379 -37.48 2.84 -12.14
N VAL A 380 -37.59 3.30 -13.38
CA VAL A 380 -36.44 3.47 -14.30
C VAL A 380 -35.48 4.56 -13.80
N ILE A 381 -36.03 5.69 -13.30
CA ILE A 381 -35.20 6.74 -12.68
C ILE A 381 -34.42 6.18 -11.48
N ALA A 382 -35.10 5.47 -10.59
CA ALA A 382 -34.47 4.87 -9.41
C ALA A 382 -33.34 3.91 -9.80
N MET A 383 -33.57 3.11 -10.83
CA MET A 383 -32.61 2.15 -11.31
C MET A 383 -31.34 2.79 -11.93
N PHE A 384 -31.52 3.80 -12.77
CA PHE A 384 -30.39 4.56 -13.31
C PHE A 384 -29.60 5.28 -12.20
N ASN A 385 -30.26 5.71 -11.11
CA ASN A 385 -29.53 6.24 -9.96
C ASN A 385 -28.72 5.20 -9.19
N VAL A 386 -29.17 3.95 -9.11
CA VAL A 386 -28.38 2.84 -8.54
C VAL A 386 -27.14 2.55 -9.41
N MET A 387 -27.29 2.51 -10.74
CA MET A 387 -26.17 2.32 -11.67
C MET A 387 -25.12 3.43 -11.57
N LYS A 388 -25.55 4.69 -11.44
CA LYS A 388 -24.69 5.87 -11.33
C LYS A 388 -23.63 5.72 -10.25
N PHE A 389 -24.02 5.32 -9.04
CA PHE A 389 -23.11 5.21 -7.91
C PHE A 389 -22.02 4.17 -8.15
N SER A 390 -22.40 3.02 -8.69
CA SER A 390 -21.46 1.91 -8.95
C SER A 390 -20.44 2.26 -10.04
N ILE A 391 -20.87 2.97 -11.08
CA ILE A 391 -19.98 3.41 -12.17
C ILE A 391 -19.04 4.52 -11.70
N ALA A 392 -19.47 5.41 -10.81
CA ALA A 392 -18.63 6.48 -10.26
C ALA A 392 -17.40 5.97 -9.49
N ILE A 393 -17.46 4.77 -8.93
CA ILE A 393 -16.35 4.17 -8.16
C ILE A 393 -15.31 3.48 -9.06
N LEU A 394 -15.68 3.06 -10.28
CA LEU A 394 -14.79 2.34 -11.19
C LEU A 394 -13.43 3.02 -11.43
N PRO A 395 -13.36 4.33 -11.75
CA PRO A 395 -12.08 5.00 -11.98
C PRO A 395 -11.15 4.95 -10.77
N PHE A 396 -11.69 5.06 -9.55
CA PHE A 396 -10.91 4.96 -8.31
C PHE A 396 -10.34 3.55 -8.13
N SER A 397 -11.13 2.53 -8.40
CA SER A 397 -10.70 1.15 -8.30
C SER A 397 -9.58 0.82 -9.29
N VAL A 398 -9.71 1.25 -10.55
CA VAL A 398 -8.69 1.05 -11.57
C VAL A 398 -7.40 1.80 -11.23
N LYS A 399 -7.53 3.05 -10.75
CA LYS A 399 -6.38 3.83 -10.28
C LYS A 399 -5.65 3.13 -9.14
N SER A 400 -6.37 2.76 -8.08
CA SER A 400 -5.80 2.07 -6.91
C SER A 400 -5.12 0.75 -7.28
N ALA A 401 -5.72 -0.03 -8.20
CA ALA A 401 -5.12 -1.25 -8.71
C ALA A 401 -3.82 -1.00 -9.48
N ALA A 402 -3.77 0.06 -10.29
CA ALA A 402 -2.57 0.42 -11.03
C ALA A 402 -1.43 0.88 -10.10
N GLU A 403 -1.73 1.74 -9.13
CA GLU A 403 -0.78 2.20 -8.12
C GLU A 403 -0.25 1.04 -7.27
N ALA A 404 -1.14 0.17 -6.80
CA ALA A 404 -0.75 -1.03 -6.08
C ALA A 404 0.15 -1.97 -6.89
N ASN A 405 -0.09 -2.12 -8.19
CA ASN A 405 0.77 -2.95 -9.03
C ASN A 405 2.22 -2.40 -9.11
N VAL A 406 2.39 -1.08 -9.16
CA VAL A 406 3.71 -0.43 -9.11
C VAL A 406 4.37 -0.67 -7.75
N SER A 407 3.62 -0.47 -6.66
CA SER A 407 4.10 -0.70 -5.29
C SER A 407 4.50 -2.16 -5.06
N LEU A 408 3.76 -3.12 -5.63
CA LEU A 408 4.09 -4.54 -5.56
C LEU A 408 5.38 -4.90 -6.30
N MET A 409 5.69 -4.23 -7.41
CA MET A 409 6.97 -4.44 -8.11
C MET A 409 8.16 -3.95 -7.28
N ARG A 410 8.03 -2.78 -6.63
CA ARG A 410 9.07 -2.26 -5.72
C ARG A 410 9.23 -3.16 -4.49
N LEU A 411 8.12 -3.57 -3.89
CA LEU A 411 8.13 -4.49 -2.76
C LEU A 411 8.81 -5.81 -3.11
N LYS A 412 8.52 -6.37 -4.29
CA LYS A 412 9.19 -7.59 -4.77
C LYS A 412 10.70 -7.42 -4.81
N LYS A 413 11.21 -6.28 -5.29
CA LYS A 413 12.64 -5.99 -5.34
C LYS A 413 13.29 -6.07 -3.94
N ILE A 414 12.64 -5.50 -2.91
CA ILE A 414 13.14 -5.58 -1.52
C ILE A 414 13.06 -7.01 -0.96
N LEU A 415 11.95 -7.71 -1.21
CA LEU A 415 11.77 -9.07 -0.69
C LEU A 415 12.72 -10.10 -1.33
N LEU A 416 13.21 -9.84 -2.53
CA LEU A 416 14.19 -10.69 -3.24
C LEU A 416 15.63 -10.28 -2.95
N ASN A 417 15.86 -9.10 -2.35
CA ASN A 417 17.22 -8.67 -2.03
C ASN A 417 17.80 -9.60 -0.97
N GLN A 418 18.93 -10.19 -1.31
CA GLN A 418 19.62 -11.14 -0.43
C GLN A 418 20.48 -10.38 0.57
N SER A 419 20.49 -10.81 1.82
CA SER A 419 21.48 -10.37 2.79
C SER A 419 22.87 -10.85 2.38
N LEU A 420 23.89 -10.02 2.64
CA LEU A 420 25.28 -10.40 2.44
C LEU A 420 25.60 -11.71 3.18
N PRO A 421 26.27 -12.68 2.54
CA PRO A 421 26.69 -13.89 3.21
C PRO A 421 27.63 -13.53 4.38
N THR A 422 27.50 -14.24 5.48
CA THR A 422 28.40 -14.07 6.62
C THR A 422 29.72 -14.76 6.29
N TYR A 423 30.74 -13.99 6.02
CA TYR A 423 32.10 -14.49 5.74
C TYR A 423 33.04 -14.38 6.94
N ILE A 424 32.60 -13.75 8.03
CA ILE A 424 33.39 -13.64 9.24
C ILE A 424 33.30 -14.98 9.99
N THR A 425 34.46 -15.60 10.20
CA THR A 425 34.59 -16.86 10.93
C THR A 425 35.12 -16.60 12.34
N PRO A 426 34.65 -17.35 13.36
CA PRO A 426 35.27 -17.28 14.67
C PRO A 426 36.71 -17.87 14.62
N LEU A 427 37.67 -17.18 15.24
CA LEU A 427 39.05 -17.66 15.36
C LEU A 427 39.17 -18.68 16.50
N GLU A 428 39.83 -19.79 16.23
CA GLU A 428 40.16 -20.78 17.25
C GLU A 428 41.37 -20.36 18.12
N ASP A 429 42.26 -19.54 17.57
CA ASP A 429 43.45 -19.03 18.25
C ASP A 429 43.06 -17.96 19.30
N LYS A 430 43.32 -18.30 20.57
CA LYS A 430 42.95 -17.44 21.72
C LYS A 430 43.82 -16.17 21.83
N ASP A 431 44.98 -16.14 21.23
CA ASP A 431 45.92 -15.01 21.32
C ASP A 431 45.71 -13.96 20.24
N LYS A 432 44.99 -14.29 19.18
CA LYS A 432 44.70 -13.38 18.09
C LYS A 432 43.29 -12.80 18.24
N ALA A 433 43.15 -11.51 17.98
CA ALA A 433 41.88 -10.79 17.96
C ALA A 433 41.28 -10.71 16.54
N LEU A 434 42.14 -10.52 15.53
CA LEU A 434 41.77 -10.37 14.14
C LEU A 434 42.82 -11.04 13.23
N VAL A 435 42.33 -11.79 12.24
CA VAL A 435 43.17 -12.34 11.17
C VAL A 435 42.44 -12.12 9.84
N VAL A 436 43.11 -11.48 8.91
CA VAL A 436 42.64 -11.28 7.53
C VAL A 436 43.75 -11.81 6.63
N GLU A 437 43.42 -12.75 5.75
CA GLU A 437 44.41 -13.39 4.87
C GLU A 437 43.95 -13.28 3.42
N ASN A 438 44.77 -12.65 2.58
CA ASN A 438 44.58 -12.46 1.14
C ASN A 438 43.19 -11.97 0.75
N ALA A 439 42.58 -11.13 1.60
CA ALA A 439 41.20 -10.75 1.44
C ALA A 439 41.01 -9.60 0.43
N THR A 440 40.09 -9.81 -0.49
CA THR A 440 39.72 -8.84 -1.54
C THR A 440 38.25 -8.51 -1.45
N PHE A 441 37.89 -7.21 -1.38
CA PHE A 441 36.52 -6.76 -1.13
C PHE A 441 36.01 -5.77 -2.18
N SER A 442 34.71 -5.84 -2.42
CA SER A 442 33.98 -4.83 -3.19
C SER A 442 32.68 -4.39 -2.50
N TRP A 443 32.14 -3.24 -2.92
CA TRP A 443 30.81 -2.78 -2.48
C TRP A 443 29.66 -3.43 -3.25
N GLU A 444 29.90 -3.93 -4.46
CA GLU A 444 28.88 -4.50 -5.35
C GLU A 444 29.17 -5.97 -5.68
N CYS A 445 28.12 -6.78 -5.82
CA CYS A 445 28.21 -8.14 -6.34
C CYS A 445 27.98 -8.15 -7.86
N GLU A 446 28.75 -8.91 -8.62
CA GLU A 446 28.62 -9.06 -10.08
C GLU A 446 27.25 -9.58 -10.53
N ILE A 447 26.61 -10.40 -9.72
CA ILE A 447 25.27 -10.97 -10.01
C ILE A 447 24.18 -9.89 -10.03
N SER A 448 24.30 -8.87 -9.18
CA SER A 448 23.31 -7.80 -9.07
C SER A 448 23.31 -6.86 -10.27
N ARG A 449 24.44 -6.75 -10.98
CA ARG A 449 24.61 -5.86 -12.13
C ARG A 449 23.92 -6.39 -13.39
N LYS A 450 23.91 -7.70 -13.62
CA LYS A 450 23.19 -8.33 -14.74
C LYS A 450 21.69 -8.07 -14.64
N ASN A 451 21.11 -8.14 -13.45
CA ASN A 451 19.68 -7.89 -13.22
C ASN A 451 19.30 -6.40 -13.31
N SER A 452 20.24 -5.48 -13.08
CA SER A 452 19.98 -4.04 -13.18
C SER A 452 20.04 -3.52 -14.62
N GLN A 453 20.81 -4.16 -15.50
CA GLN A 453 20.88 -3.79 -16.93
C GLN A 453 19.71 -4.31 -17.76
N GLU A 454 19.10 -5.45 -17.39
CA GLU A 454 17.93 -5.98 -18.07
C GLU A 454 16.61 -5.24 -17.75
N ASN A 455 16.56 -4.48 -16.67
CA ASN A 455 15.35 -3.78 -16.21
C ASN A 455 15.29 -2.28 -16.55
N VAL A 456 16.18 -1.76 -17.39
CA VAL A 456 16.04 -0.41 -17.94
C VAL A 456 15.04 -0.46 -19.09
N LEU A 457 13.78 -0.14 -18.79
CA LEU A 457 12.71 0.05 -19.76
C LEU A 457 13.14 1.05 -20.86
N PRO A 458 12.80 0.80 -22.13
CA PRO A 458 13.25 1.60 -23.28
C PRO A 458 12.61 2.98 -23.41
N ASP A 459 11.98 3.54 -22.39
CA ASP A 459 11.11 4.73 -22.48
C ASP A 459 11.79 6.07 -22.13
N ARG A 460 13.13 6.11 -22.05
CA ARG A 460 13.84 7.38 -21.78
C ARG A 460 14.45 8.05 -23.03
N LYS A 461 14.38 7.42 -24.20
CA LYS A 461 15.01 7.93 -25.43
C LYS A 461 14.15 8.89 -26.27
N GLU A 462 12.85 8.98 -26.04
CA GLU A 462 11.99 9.86 -26.86
C GLU A 462 11.74 11.26 -26.26
N LEU A 463 11.98 11.47 -24.96
CA LEU A 463 11.73 12.79 -24.34
C LEU A 463 12.97 13.71 -24.28
N SER A 464 14.14 13.23 -24.66
CA SER A 464 15.38 14.02 -24.64
C SER A 464 15.79 14.59 -26.01
N ARG A 465 14.99 14.40 -27.06
CA ARG A 465 15.28 14.95 -28.40
C ARG A 465 14.91 16.40 -28.59
N GLY A 466 14.43 17.10 -27.59
CA GLY A 466 13.93 18.45 -27.69
C GLY A 466 14.81 19.58 -27.13
N LEU A 467 15.86 19.34 -26.38
CA LEU A 467 16.69 20.43 -25.81
C LEU A 467 18.02 19.89 -25.31
N SER A 468 19.00 19.76 -26.19
CA SER A 468 20.42 19.99 -25.84
C SER A 468 21.28 20.09 -27.06
N GLN A 469 21.62 21.31 -27.39
CA GLN A 469 22.77 21.64 -28.23
C GLN A 469 24.06 21.22 -27.54
N LYS A 470 24.88 20.49 -28.32
CA LYS A 470 26.33 20.48 -28.37
C LYS A 470 27.06 21.17 -27.20
N PHE A 471 27.71 20.40 -26.36
CA PHE A 471 29.07 20.72 -25.90
C PHE A 471 29.76 19.46 -25.37
N LEU A 472 30.88 19.14 -26.07
CA LEU A 472 32.02 18.31 -25.64
C LEU A 472 31.79 16.82 -25.36
N GLN A 473 31.99 16.01 -26.37
CA GLN A 473 32.44 14.61 -26.27
C GLN A 473 33.96 14.57 -26.11
N PRO A 474 34.50 13.87 -25.12
CA PRO A 474 35.87 13.33 -25.20
C PRO A 474 35.87 12.03 -26.04
N PRO A 475 36.99 11.65 -26.67
CA PRO A 475 37.03 10.56 -27.64
C PRO A 475 36.83 9.19 -26.97
N GLU A 476 36.05 8.34 -27.64
CA GLU A 476 35.91 6.93 -27.36
C GLU A 476 37.25 6.21 -27.54
N SER A 477 37.78 5.61 -26.49
CA SER A 477 38.76 4.53 -26.56
C SER A 477 38.04 3.21 -26.28
N GLU A 478 38.06 2.33 -27.25
CA GLU A 478 37.59 0.96 -27.23
C GLU A 478 38.34 0.13 -26.17
N ASP A 479 37.58 -0.90 -25.69
CA ASP A 479 38.09 -2.06 -24.95
C ASP A 479 38.56 -1.86 -23.50
N THR A 480 37.58 -1.88 -22.58
CA THR A 480 37.74 -2.69 -21.34
C THR A 480 36.34 -2.89 -20.70
N LYS A 481 35.88 -4.13 -20.58
CA LYS A 481 34.73 -4.51 -19.76
C LYS A 481 34.95 -3.95 -18.35
N PRO A 482 34.05 -3.12 -17.81
CA PRO A 482 34.20 -2.67 -16.43
C PRO A 482 33.86 -3.84 -15.49
N SER A 483 34.89 -4.52 -15.02
CA SER A 483 34.81 -5.32 -13.79
C SER A 483 34.32 -4.40 -12.66
N SER A 484 33.50 -4.92 -11.73
CA SER A 484 33.13 -4.19 -10.52
C SER A 484 34.41 -3.65 -9.88
N PRO A 485 34.50 -2.34 -9.55
CA PRO A 485 35.73 -1.83 -8.99
C PRO A 485 35.97 -2.51 -7.65
N LEU A 486 36.96 -3.38 -7.61
CA LEU A 486 37.50 -3.93 -6.37
C LEU A 486 38.03 -2.73 -5.58
N VAL A 487 37.62 -2.60 -4.34
CA VAL A 487 37.96 -1.44 -3.50
C VAL A 487 39.14 -1.72 -2.61
N LEU A 488 39.26 -2.94 -2.11
CA LEU A 488 40.37 -3.41 -1.27
C LEU A 488 40.93 -4.67 -1.90
N HIS A 489 42.25 -4.70 -2.11
CA HIS A 489 42.95 -5.78 -2.79
C HIS A 489 43.92 -6.45 -1.85
N ASN A 490 43.87 -7.77 -1.77
CA ASN A 490 44.86 -8.63 -1.12
C ASN A 490 45.31 -8.12 0.26
N ILE A 491 44.35 -7.88 1.14
CA ILE A 491 44.57 -7.37 2.49
C ILE A 491 45.03 -8.51 3.39
N ASN A 492 46.18 -8.29 4.07
CA ASN A 492 46.76 -9.21 5.04
C ASN A 492 47.00 -8.46 6.36
N ILE A 493 46.26 -8.81 7.41
CA ILE A 493 46.34 -8.17 8.73
C ILE A 493 46.22 -9.24 9.80
N THR A 494 47.15 -9.24 10.75
CA THR A 494 47.05 -10.04 11.97
C THR A 494 47.19 -9.12 13.18
N LEU A 495 46.20 -9.15 14.07
CA LEU A 495 46.17 -8.35 15.30
C LEU A 495 46.08 -9.28 16.51
N GLN A 496 47.03 -9.16 17.42
CA GLN A 496 47.05 -9.87 18.70
C GLN A 496 46.14 -9.17 19.72
N LYS A 497 45.61 -9.91 20.68
CA LYS A 497 44.84 -9.34 21.79
C LYS A 497 45.66 -8.33 22.60
N GLY A 498 45.04 -7.26 23.04
CA GLY A 498 45.70 -6.20 23.80
C GLY A 498 46.62 -5.27 22.98
N LYS A 499 46.71 -5.46 21.67
CA LYS A 499 47.46 -4.56 20.78
C LYS A 499 46.52 -3.58 20.06
N VAL A 500 47.07 -2.42 19.69
CA VAL A 500 46.40 -1.36 18.94
C VAL A 500 46.95 -1.33 17.51
N LEU A 501 46.04 -1.28 16.52
CA LEU A 501 46.40 -1.10 15.11
C LEU A 501 45.98 0.30 14.66
N GLY A 502 46.96 1.12 14.28
CA GLY A 502 46.73 2.45 13.68
C GLY A 502 46.65 2.36 12.15
N ILE A 503 45.59 2.85 11.53
CA ILE A 503 45.41 2.89 10.08
C ILE A 503 45.45 4.34 9.60
N CYS A 504 46.49 4.70 8.84
CA CYS A 504 46.70 6.03 8.28
C CYS A 504 46.64 6.01 6.75
N GLY A 505 46.34 7.14 6.15
CA GLY A 505 46.30 7.29 4.69
C GLY A 505 45.50 8.52 4.26
N ASN A 506 45.61 8.86 3.00
CA ASN A 506 44.89 10.01 2.40
C ASN A 506 43.38 9.83 2.41
N VAL A 507 42.64 10.93 2.22
CA VAL A 507 41.16 10.87 2.01
C VAL A 507 40.88 10.05 0.74
N GLY A 508 39.95 9.08 0.85
CA GLY A 508 39.62 8.17 -0.28
C GLY A 508 40.47 6.90 -0.38
N SER A 509 41.48 6.68 0.49
CA SER A 509 42.36 5.50 0.46
C SER A 509 41.72 4.18 0.94
N GLY A 510 40.45 4.14 1.28
CA GLY A 510 39.73 2.93 1.68
C GLY A 510 39.73 2.60 3.17
N LYS A 511 40.17 3.51 4.07
CA LYS A 511 40.21 3.26 5.53
C LYS A 511 38.84 2.87 6.10
N SER A 512 37.81 3.63 5.77
CA SER A 512 36.44 3.34 6.21
C SER A 512 35.89 2.07 5.55
N SER A 513 36.25 1.81 4.30
CA SER A 513 35.90 0.56 3.61
C SER A 513 36.52 -0.66 4.30
N LEU A 514 37.75 -0.55 4.80
CA LEU A 514 38.37 -1.65 5.55
C LEU A 514 37.60 -1.95 6.84
N ILE A 515 37.21 -0.92 7.59
CA ILE A 515 36.38 -1.12 8.79
C ILE A 515 35.05 -1.75 8.43
N SER A 516 34.40 -1.28 7.37
CA SER A 516 33.14 -1.86 6.88
C SER A 516 33.32 -3.32 6.44
N ALA A 517 34.44 -3.68 5.82
CA ALA A 517 34.76 -5.05 5.48
C ALA A 517 34.92 -5.94 6.73
N LEU A 518 35.60 -5.45 7.76
CA LEU A 518 35.75 -6.16 9.04
C LEU A 518 34.41 -6.32 9.79
N LEU A 519 33.47 -5.41 9.58
CA LEU A 519 32.11 -5.52 10.12
C LEU A 519 31.18 -6.42 9.27
N GLY A 520 31.66 -6.97 8.17
CA GLY A 520 30.88 -7.84 7.29
C GLY A 520 29.91 -7.09 6.38
N GLN A 521 30.17 -5.81 6.07
CA GLN A 521 29.29 -4.95 5.26
C GLN A 521 29.70 -4.86 3.78
N MET A 522 30.76 -5.55 3.37
CA MET A 522 31.24 -5.61 1.98
C MET A 522 31.15 -7.04 1.43
N TRP A 523 31.26 -7.19 0.13
CA TRP A 523 31.38 -8.50 -0.51
C TRP A 523 32.84 -8.97 -0.45
N LEU A 524 33.05 -10.16 0.10
CA LEU A 524 34.34 -10.86 0.06
C LEU A 524 34.40 -11.69 -1.23
N HIS A 525 35.38 -11.41 -2.09
CA HIS A 525 35.62 -12.17 -3.31
C HIS A 525 36.62 -13.32 -3.05
N ASP A 526 37.74 -13.01 -2.40
CA ASP A 526 38.79 -13.98 -2.09
C ASP A 526 39.30 -13.75 -0.67
N GLY A 527 39.90 -14.78 -0.09
CA GLY A 527 40.53 -14.73 1.22
C GLY A 527 39.62 -15.08 2.38
N THR A 528 40.11 -14.88 3.59
CA THR A 528 39.41 -15.21 4.84
C THR A 528 39.45 -14.06 5.84
N VAL A 529 38.42 -13.94 6.68
CA VAL A 529 38.34 -12.97 7.78
C VAL A 529 37.94 -13.71 9.04
N GLY A 530 38.80 -13.73 10.02
CA GLY A 530 38.57 -14.31 11.34
C GLY A 530 38.57 -13.25 12.43
N ILE A 531 37.58 -13.28 13.32
CA ILE A 531 37.47 -12.36 14.48
C ILE A 531 37.20 -13.19 15.74
N ASN A 532 37.89 -12.84 16.83
CA ASN A 532 37.71 -13.46 18.14
C ASN A 532 37.19 -12.43 19.14
N GLY A 533 35.93 -12.62 19.58
CA GLY A 533 35.26 -11.75 20.56
C GLY A 533 34.11 -10.92 20.00
N THR A 534 33.59 -10.02 20.82
CA THR A 534 32.54 -9.07 20.45
C THR A 534 33.12 -7.80 19.85
N VAL A 535 32.49 -7.27 18.81
CA VAL A 535 32.96 -6.07 18.12
C VAL A 535 32.06 -4.89 18.50
N ALA A 536 32.68 -3.76 18.89
CA ALA A 536 32.02 -2.47 19.03
C ALA A 536 32.54 -1.51 17.96
N TYR A 537 31.67 -0.73 17.37
CA TYR A 537 32.01 0.23 16.32
C TYR A 537 31.55 1.65 16.67
N VAL A 538 32.44 2.59 16.54
CA VAL A 538 32.14 4.03 16.66
C VAL A 538 32.32 4.66 15.28
N SER A 539 31.23 5.17 14.71
CA SER A 539 31.24 5.81 13.39
C SER A 539 31.84 7.21 13.44
N GLN A 540 32.38 7.69 12.31
CA GLN A 540 32.90 9.05 12.16
C GLN A 540 31.79 10.11 12.37
N GLN A 541 30.57 9.85 11.88
CA GLN A 541 29.40 10.67 12.20
C GLN A 541 28.73 10.12 13.46
N ALA A 542 28.63 10.96 14.49
CA ALA A 542 27.90 10.61 15.71
C ALA A 542 26.42 10.39 15.36
N TRP A 543 25.84 9.31 15.88
CA TRP A 543 24.42 9.06 15.80
C TRP A 543 23.80 9.27 17.18
N ILE A 544 22.85 10.22 17.23
CA ILE A 544 22.13 10.59 18.46
C ILE A 544 20.64 10.39 18.16
N PHE A 545 19.97 9.58 18.97
CA PHE A 545 18.52 9.42 18.86
C PHE A 545 17.78 10.40 19.78
N HIS A 546 16.51 10.62 19.47
CA HIS A 546 15.67 11.51 20.25
C HIS A 546 15.40 10.93 21.63
N GLY A 547 16.00 11.56 22.65
CA GLY A 547 15.96 11.14 24.05
C GLY A 547 16.89 12.00 24.89
N ASN A 548 16.96 11.72 26.18
CA ASN A 548 17.90 12.39 27.07
C ASN A 548 19.33 11.81 26.93
N VAL A 549 20.31 12.47 27.57
CA VAL A 549 21.72 12.02 27.51
C VAL A 549 21.89 10.63 28.10
N ARG A 550 21.21 10.34 29.22
CA ARG A 550 21.25 9.02 29.87
C ARG A 550 20.76 7.92 28.94
N GLU A 551 19.62 8.13 28.27
CA GLU A 551 19.07 7.18 27.32
C GLU A 551 19.99 6.93 26.13
N ASN A 552 20.65 7.99 25.61
CA ASN A 552 21.63 7.87 24.53
C ASN A 552 22.89 7.08 24.95
N ILE A 553 23.31 7.19 26.23
CA ILE A 553 24.45 6.45 26.77
C ILE A 553 24.08 4.99 27.02
N LEU A 554 22.94 4.75 27.66
CA LEU A 554 22.49 3.40 28.01
C LEU A 554 22.05 2.58 26.80
N PHE A 555 21.55 3.23 25.75
CA PHE A 555 21.11 2.59 24.51
C PHE A 555 20.17 1.40 24.74
N GLY A 556 19.24 1.53 25.69
CA GLY A 556 18.26 0.50 26.04
C GLY A 556 18.69 -0.48 27.13
N GLU A 557 19.90 -0.36 27.65
CA GLU A 557 20.37 -1.13 28.80
C GLU A 557 19.78 -0.56 30.10
N ILE A 558 19.65 -1.42 31.11
CA ILE A 558 19.17 -1.03 32.44
C ILE A 558 20.26 -0.18 33.10
N TYR A 559 19.82 0.94 33.70
CA TYR A 559 20.74 1.79 34.45
C TYR A 559 21.23 1.08 35.70
N ASP A 560 22.53 1.07 35.89
CA ASP A 560 23.24 0.53 37.04
C ASP A 560 24.03 1.64 37.70
N ASP A 561 23.72 1.94 38.96
CA ASP A 561 24.38 3.02 39.73
C ASP A 561 25.85 2.71 40.07
N GLU A 562 26.25 1.43 40.04
CA GLU A 562 27.60 1.01 40.36
C GLU A 562 28.55 1.00 39.15
N ARG A 563 28.03 1.14 37.95
CA ARG A 563 28.77 1.06 36.68
C ARG A 563 28.77 2.38 35.92
#